data_30db75411821e9a067d19d80290e3252
#
_entry.id   30db75411821e9a067d19d80290e3252
#
_cell.length_a   1.000
_cell.length_b   1.000
_cell.length_c   1.000
_cell.angle_alpha   90.00
_cell.angle_beta   90.00
_cell.angle_gamma   90.00
#
_symmetry.space_group_name_H-M   'P 1'
#
loop_
_entity.id
_entity.type
_entity.pdbx_description
1 polymer ?
#
loop_
_entity_poly.entity_id
_entity_poly.type
_entity_poly.pdbx_seq_one_letter_code
_entity_poly.pdbx_strand_id
1 'polypeptide(L)'
;ENRGNASQLGDVDVSPIRKELYGLFPGNWDASIADLGNILAGNSISDTYFALKKVVSSLIKKKIIPIVIGGSQDLTYALYRGYDDLEQMVNLVSIDNKFDFGKEDAVVSASSYLTKIIIDEPNNLFNFSNVGFQTYYNSQEEIDLIDKLFFDAYRLGEISNNIAISEPVFRDADLVSIDLTSVKSSDSGNNNPFTPNGFNGQEIC
;
A
#
# COMPACT_ATOMS: atom_id res chain seq x y z
N GLU A 1 12.11 5.71 0.57
CA GLU A 1 12.75 4.42 0.88
C GLU A 1 12.46 3.40 -0.20
N ASN A 2 13.46 2.83 -0.83
CA ASN A 2 13.34 1.85 -1.94
C ASN A 2 14.11 0.58 -1.70
N ARG A 3 14.84 0.49 -0.60
CA ARG A 3 15.74 -0.65 -0.35
C ARG A 3 14.99 -1.96 -0.18
N GLY A 4 13.68 -1.91 0.10
CA GLY A 4 12.80 -3.07 0.11
C GLY A 4 12.43 -3.60 -1.28
N ASN A 5 12.81 -2.90 -2.35
CA ASN A 5 12.60 -3.35 -3.72
C ASN A 5 13.87 -3.98 -4.28
N ALA A 6 13.77 -5.21 -4.77
CA ALA A 6 14.90 -5.95 -5.35
C ALA A 6 15.53 -5.25 -6.58
N SER A 7 14.79 -4.38 -7.25
CA SER A 7 15.27 -3.66 -8.45
C SER A 7 16.15 -2.45 -8.15
N GLN A 8 16.45 -2.14 -6.89
CA GLN A 8 17.33 -1.02 -6.46
C GLN A 8 17.10 0.25 -7.29
N LEU A 9 15.87 0.72 -7.34
CA LEU A 9 15.57 2.05 -7.88
C LEU A 9 16.32 3.07 -7.03
N GLY A 10 16.98 4.03 -7.67
CA GLY A 10 17.71 5.10 -6.97
C GLY A 10 16.84 5.86 -5.96
N ASP A 11 17.39 6.89 -5.34
CA ASP A 11 16.66 7.72 -4.39
C ASP A 11 15.36 8.24 -5.01
N VAL A 12 14.25 8.10 -4.28
CA VAL A 12 12.95 8.63 -4.69
C VAL A 12 12.90 10.12 -4.40
N ASP A 13 12.84 10.93 -5.45
CA ASP A 13 12.56 12.35 -5.32
C ASP A 13 11.04 12.58 -5.37
N VAL A 14 10.46 12.93 -4.24
CA VAL A 14 9.03 13.27 -4.12
C VAL A 14 8.74 14.77 -4.34
N SER A 15 9.76 15.56 -4.65
CA SER A 15 9.63 17.01 -4.87
C SER A 15 8.67 17.35 -6.01
N PRO A 16 8.62 16.61 -7.14
CA PRO A 16 7.66 16.88 -8.20
C PRO A 16 6.21 16.70 -7.73
N ILE A 17 5.92 15.66 -6.94
CA ILE A 17 4.57 15.40 -6.41
C ILE A 17 4.14 16.56 -5.49
N ARG A 18 5.04 17.00 -4.61
CA ARG A 18 4.80 18.11 -3.70
C ARG A 18 4.53 19.42 -4.46
N LYS A 19 5.28 19.68 -5.52
CA LYS A 19 5.10 20.84 -6.39
C LYS A 19 3.71 20.86 -7.03
N GLU A 20 3.28 19.71 -7.57
CA GLU A 20 1.94 19.60 -8.18
C GLU A 20 0.84 19.77 -7.12
N LEU A 21 0.98 19.12 -5.97
CA LEU A 21 0.02 19.23 -4.86
C LEU A 21 -0.18 20.70 -4.43
N TYR A 22 0.89 21.46 -4.29
CA TYR A 22 0.81 22.87 -3.89
C TYR A 22 0.28 23.79 -5.00
N GLY A 23 0.24 23.31 -6.23
CA GLY A 23 -0.38 24.01 -7.36
C GLY A 23 -1.90 23.86 -7.42
N LEU A 24 -2.46 22.92 -6.65
CA LEU A 24 -3.91 22.67 -6.65
C LEU A 24 -4.65 23.70 -5.77
N PHE A 25 -5.86 24.06 -6.20
CA PHE A 25 -6.76 24.83 -5.36
C PHE A 25 -7.45 23.91 -4.35
N PRO A 26 -7.69 24.37 -3.12
CA PRO A 26 -8.49 23.64 -2.16
C PRO A 26 -9.91 23.44 -2.73
N GLY A 27 -10.46 22.25 -2.57
CA GLY A 27 -11.85 21.97 -2.91
C GLY A 27 -12.83 22.65 -1.94
N ASN A 28 -14.08 22.22 -1.98
CA ASN A 28 -15.13 22.69 -1.08
C ASN A 28 -15.27 21.83 0.21
N TRP A 29 -14.22 21.11 0.57
CA TRP A 29 -14.17 20.33 1.81
C TRP A 29 -13.50 21.13 2.94
N ASP A 30 -13.90 20.84 4.18
CA ASP A 30 -13.37 21.49 5.39
C ASP A 30 -12.16 20.76 6.01
N ALA A 31 -11.55 19.81 5.28
CA ALA A 31 -10.40 19.08 5.78
C ALA A 31 -9.13 19.95 5.75
N SER A 32 -8.43 20.03 6.89
CA SER A 32 -7.11 20.65 6.95
C SER A 32 -6.05 19.64 6.49
N ILE A 33 -5.22 20.04 5.54
CA ILE A 33 -4.12 19.25 5.02
C ILE A 33 -2.80 19.87 5.49
N ALA A 34 -1.91 19.08 6.07
CA ALA A 34 -0.58 19.51 6.51
C ALA A 34 0.50 18.60 5.90
N ASP A 35 1.49 19.22 5.25
CA ASP A 35 2.70 18.52 4.84
C ASP A 35 3.68 18.46 6.03
N LEU A 36 3.98 17.24 6.49
CA LEU A 36 4.89 17.01 7.61
C LEU A 36 6.35 16.85 7.17
N GLY A 37 6.64 17.02 5.90
CA GLY A 37 7.98 16.86 5.35
C GLY A 37 8.32 15.40 5.07
N ASN A 38 9.61 15.08 5.08
CA ASN A 38 10.12 13.77 4.71
C ASN A 38 10.67 13.01 5.92
N ILE A 39 10.38 11.72 5.99
CA ILE A 39 11.15 10.80 6.84
C ILE A 39 12.43 10.45 6.07
N LEU A 40 13.58 10.82 6.62
CA LEU A 40 14.87 10.48 6.02
C LEU A 40 15.13 8.97 6.16
N ALA A 41 15.77 8.41 5.14
CA ALA A 41 16.20 7.02 5.20
C ALA A 41 17.18 6.80 6.37
N GLY A 42 16.92 5.79 7.20
CA GLY A 42 17.85 5.40 8.26
C GLY A 42 19.07 4.65 7.74
N ASN A 43 19.99 4.29 8.61
CA ASN A 43 21.19 3.52 8.23
C ASN A 43 20.80 2.14 7.68
N SER A 44 19.79 1.52 8.27
CA SER A 44 19.15 0.28 7.81
C SER A 44 17.71 0.54 7.38
N ILE A 45 17.12 -0.39 6.61
CA ILE A 45 15.70 -0.35 6.26
C ILE A 45 14.84 -0.37 7.53
N SER A 46 15.22 -1.18 8.52
CA SER A 46 14.51 -1.30 9.79
C SER A 46 14.44 0.02 10.57
N ASP A 47 15.46 0.89 10.46
CA ASP A 47 15.43 2.21 11.10
C ASP A 47 14.34 3.08 10.46
N THR A 48 14.19 3.01 9.15
CA THR A 48 13.15 3.74 8.42
C THR A 48 11.76 3.21 8.78
N TYR A 49 11.59 1.87 8.86
CA TYR A 49 10.32 1.27 9.30
C TYR A 49 9.96 1.70 10.72
N PHE A 50 10.94 1.70 11.62
CA PHE A 50 10.71 2.14 13.00
C PHE A 50 10.27 3.61 13.06
N ALA A 51 10.96 4.49 12.33
CA ALA A 51 10.60 5.91 12.28
C ALA A 51 9.19 6.11 11.71
N LEU A 52 8.85 5.45 10.59
CA LEU A 52 7.53 5.52 9.97
C LEU A 52 6.45 4.99 10.91
N LYS A 53 6.64 3.80 11.52
CA LYS A 53 5.75 3.24 12.53
C LYS A 53 5.43 4.23 13.63
N LYS A 54 6.45 4.90 14.20
CA LYS A 54 6.29 5.86 15.31
C LYS A 54 5.50 7.10 14.89
N VAL A 55 5.79 7.64 13.72
CA VAL A 55 5.05 8.80 13.19
C VAL A 55 3.59 8.43 12.96
N VAL A 56 3.32 7.34 12.26
CA VAL A 56 1.97 6.86 11.94
C VAL A 56 1.17 6.58 13.22
N SER A 57 1.72 5.83 14.17
CA SER A 57 1.08 5.57 15.46
C SER A 57 0.72 6.86 16.21
N SER A 58 1.62 7.85 16.19
CA SER A 58 1.36 9.15 16.82
C SER A 58 0.23 9.95 16.15
N LEU A 59 0.12 9.87 14.83
CA LEU A 59 -0.91 10.56 14.06
C LEU A 59 -2.28 9.91 14.25
N ILE A 60 -2.35 8.58 14.15
CA ILE A 60 -3.60 7.82 14.31
C ILE A 60 -4.16 8.02 15.73
N LYS A 61 -3.32 7.97 16.77
CA LYS A 61 -3.74 8.28 18.16
C LYS A 61 -4.37 9.67 18.32
N LYS A 62 -4.03 10.61 17.44
CA LYS A 62 -4.62 11.95 17.38
C LYS A 62 -5.80 12.05 16.41
N LYS A 63 -6.26 10.93 15.85
CA LYS A 63 -7.32 10.87 14.82
C LYS A 63 -6.98 11.67 13.55
N ILE A 64 -5.70 11.71 13.20
CA ILE A 64 -5.20 12.30 11.97
C ILE A 64 -4.99 11.16 10.98
N ILE A 65 -5.50 11.30 9.76
CA ILE A 65 -5.30 10.34 8.68
C ILE A 65 -3.94 10.62 8.03
N PRO A 66 -2.95 9.72 8.18
CA PRO A 66 -1.66 9.88 7.52
C PRO A 66 -1.76 9.43 6.06
N ILE A 67 -1.29 10.29 5.14
CA ILE A 67 -1.05 9.92 3.75
C ILE A 67 0.45 9.84 3.55
N VAL A 68 0.93 8.64 3.27
CA VAL A 68 2.36 8.37 3.07
C VAL A 68 2.63 8.17 1.58
N ILE A 69 3.47 9.02 1.02
CA ILE A 69 3.96 8.90 -0.35
C ILE A 69 5.38 8.37 -0.26
N GLY A 70 5.57 7.16 -0.70
CA GLY A 70 6.82 6.47 -0.44
C GLY A 70 7.45 5.81 -1.66
N GLY A 71 8.51 5.08 -1.44
CA GLY A 71 9.26 4.34 -2.43
C GLY A 71 8.63 2.99 -2.76
N SER A 72 8.98 1.96 -2.03
CA SER A 72 8.51 0.59 -2.28
C SER A 72 7.41 0.16 -1.32
N GLN A 73 6.60 -0.80 -1.75
CA GLN A 73 5.36 -1.18 -1.06
C GLN A 73 5.58 -1.91 0.28
N ASP A 74 6.80 -2.36 0.56
CA ASP A 74 7.19 -2.87 1.89
C ASP A 74 6.92 -1.87 3.03
N LEU A 75 6.81 -0.57 2.72
CA LEU A 75 6.39 0.45 3.69
C LEU A 75 5.00 0.18 4.27
N THR A 76 4.14 -0.55 3.55
CA THR A 76 2.84 -1.01 4.05
C THR A 76 2.98 -1.82 5.34
N TYR A 77 4.04 -2.63 5.46
CA TYR A 77 4.34 -3.32 6.72
C TYR A 77 4.55 -2.34 7.87
N ALA A 78 5.34 -1.29 7.67
CA ALA A 78 5.60 -0.30 8.71
C ALA A 78 4.35 0.53 9.07
N LEU A 79 3.49 0.81 8.08
CA LEU A 79 2.18 1.46 8.29
C LEU A 79 1.28 0.59 9.15
N TYR A 80 1.15 -0.70 8.80
CA TYR A 80 0.37 -1.67 9.58
C TYR A 80 0.89 -1.78 11.02
N ARG A 81 2.22 -1.88 11.22
CA ARG A 81 2.83 -1.91 12.55
C ARG A 81 2.58 -0.62 13.36
N GLY A 82 2.17 0.49 12.71
CA GLY A 82 1.72 1.71 13.38
C GLY A 82 0.49 1.52 14.27
N TYR A 83 -0.29 0.47 14.02
CA TYR A 83 -1.49 0.11 14.79
C TYR A 83 -1.21 -0.76 16.02
N ASP A 84 0.01 -1.28 16.20
CA ASP A 84 0.35 -2.21 17.30
C ASP A 84 -0.03 -1.71 18.70
N ASP A 85 0.10 -0.41 18.92
CA ASP A 85 -0.15 0.21 20.24
C ASP A 85 -1.61 0.69 20.41
N LEU A 86 -2.53 0.33 19.49
CA LEU A 86 -3.90 0.85 19.49
C LEU A 86 -4.94 -0.13 20.00
N GLU A 87 -4.56 -1.37 20.30
CA GLU A 87 -5.48 -2.46 20.70
C GLU A 87 -6.67 -2.60 19.72
N GLN A 88 -6.40 -2.37 18.43
CA GLN A 88 -7.38 -2.35 17.35
C GLN A 88 -7.01 -3.38 16.30
N MET A 89 -7.99 -4.14 15.83
CA MET A 89 -7.87 -4.97 14.64
C MET A 89 -7.89 -4.09 13.39
N VAL A 90 -7.18 -4.51 12.34
CA VAL A 90 -6.94 -3.72 11.13
C VAL A 90 -7.52 -4.42 9.90
N ASN A 91 -8.36 -3.72 9.16
CA ASN A 91 -8.76 -4.07 7.81
C ASN A 91 -7.77 -3.44 6.83
N LEU A 92 -6.96 -4.26 6.18
CA LEU A 92 -5.98 -3.83 5.19
C LEU A 92 -6.53 -4.04 3.78
N VAL A 93 -6.56 -2.98 2.99
CA VAL A 93 -6.88 -3.05 1.56
C VAL A 93 -5.64 -2.73 0.75
N SER A 94 -5.30 -3.58 -0.20
CA SER A 94 -4.22 -3.33 -1.17
C SER A 94 -4.79 -3.20 -2.58
N ILE A 95 -4.49 -2.08 -3.25
CA ILE A 95 -4.71 -1.94 -4.68
C ILE A 95 -3.43 -2.38 -5.37
N ASP A 96 -3.44 -3.60 -5.90
CA ASP A 96 -2.25 -4.23 -6.43
C ASP A 96 -2.58 -5.31 -7.47
N ASN A 97 -1.70 -5.51 -8.44
CA ASN A 97 -1.82 -6.60 -9.40
C ASN A 97 -1.30 -7.94 -8.86
N LYS A 98 -0.67 -7.95 -7.67
CA LYS A 98 -0.11 -9.10 -6.96
C LYS A 98 -0.61 -9.20 -5.53
N PHE A 99 -0.38 -10.36 -4.91
CA PHE A 99 -0.65 -10.56 -3.49
C PHE A 99 0.56 -10.32 -2.58
N ASP A 100 1.77 -10.40 -3.15
CA ASP A 100 3.04 -10.20 -2.44
C ASP A 100 3.25 -11.13 -1.23
N PHE A 101 2.85 -12.37 -1.41
CA PHE A 101 3.21 -13.49 -0.54
C PHE A 101 4.62 -13.97 -0.85
N GLY A 102 5.64 -13.33 -0.38
CA GLY A 102 6.99 -13.84 -0.50
C GLY A 102 7.25 -15.09 0.35
N LYS A 103 8.48 -15.57 0.36
CA LYS A 103 8.87 -16.69 1.22
C LYS A 103 8.81 -16.26 2.69
N GLU A 104 8.40 -17.19 3.56
CA GLU A 104 8.21 -16.98 5.00
C GLU A 104 9.47 -16.48 5.72
N ASP A 105 10.64 -16.99 5.35
CA ASP A 105 11.95 -16.63 5.89
C ASP A 105 12.59 -15.40 5.24
N ALA A 106 11.92 -14.79 4.25
CA ALA A 106 12.44 -13.62 3.58
C ALA A 106 12.47 -12.39 4.49
N VAL A 107 13.42 -11.50 4.24
CA VAL A 107 13.40 -10.15 4.80
C VAL A 107 12.20 -9.40 4.22
N VAL A 108 11.61 -8.48 5.00
CA VAL A 108 10.52 -7.63 4.52
C VAL A 108 10.93 -6.94 3.22
N SER A 109 10.11 -7.10 2.19
CA SER A 109 10.31 -6.51 0.87
C SER A 109 8.96 -6.17 0.22
N ALA A 110 8.98 -5.43 -0.87
CA ALA A 110 7.77 -5.11 -1.64
C ALA A 110 7.00 -6.36 -2.10
N SER A 111 7.68 -7.50 -2.28
CA SER A 111 7.07 -8.76 -2.70
C SER A 111 6.84 -9.77 -1.57
N SER A 112 7.02 -9.38 -0.30
CA SER A 112 6.88 -10.30 0.85
C SER A 112 6.23 -9.65 2.09
N TYR A 113 5.86 -8.40 1.99
CA TYR A 113 5.34 -7.65 3.15
C TYR A 113 4.07 -8.26 3.74
N LEU A 114 3.20 -8.84 2.89
CA LEU A 114 1.95 -9.42 3.37
C LEU A 114 2.20 -10.67 4.22
N THR A 115 3.11 -11.55 3.81
CA THR A 115 3.51 -12.70 4.64
C THR A 115 4.00 -12.24 6.01
N LYS A 116 4.81 -11.18 6.07
CA LYS A 116 5.29 -10.63 7.34
C LYS A 116 4.18 -10.04 8.20
N ILE A 117 3.19 -9.38 7.60
CA ILE A 117 2.00 -8.90 8.32
C ILE A 117 1.24 -10.06 8.97
N ILE A 118 1.16 -11.21 8.28
CA ILE A 118 0.40 -12.37 8.75
C ILE A 118 1.12 -13.14 9.85
N ILE A 119 2.46 -13.28 9.76
CA ILE A 119 3.21 -14.15 10.68
C ILE A 119 3.83 -13.44 11.87
N ASP A 120 4.11 -12.12 11.77
CA ASP A 120 4.81 -11.39 12.82
C ASP A 120 3.83 -10.96 13.94
N GLU A 121 4.22 -11.20 15.17
CA GLU A 121 3.46 -10.80 16.36
C GLU A 121 3.76 -9.34 16.78
N PRO A 122 2.79 -8.61 17.36
CA PRO A 122 1.39 -8.99 17.52
C PRO A 122 0.64 -8.98 16.18
N ASN A 123 -0.21 -9.97 15.94
CA ASN A 123 -1.04 -10.01 14.75
C ASN A 123 -2.39 -9.33 15.02
N ASN A 124 -2.56 -8.14 14.45
CA ASN A 124 -3.78 -7.34 14.56
C ASN A 124 -4.57 -7.32 13.24
N LEU A 125 -4.22 -8.15 12.26
CA LEU A 125 -4.91 -8.22 10.99
C LEU A 125 -6.28 -8.88 11.17
N PHE A 126 -7.35 -8.12 10.90
CA PHE A 126 -8.72 -8.65 10.90
C PHE A 126 -9.08 -9.23 9.55
N ASN A 127 -8.86 -8.44 8.49
CA ASN A 127 -9.08 -8.87 7.12
C ASN A 127 -8.06 -8.23 6.18
N PHE A 128 -7.81 -8.93 5.09
CA PHE A 128 -7.03 -8.41 3.96
C PHE A 128 -7.90 -8.50 2.70
N SER A 129 -7.95 -7.42 1.93
CA SER A 129 -8.63 -7.37 0.65
C SER A 129 -7.68 -6.86 -0.42
N ASN A 130 -7.51 -7.62 -1.50
CA ASN A 130 -6.78 -7.16 -2.68
C ASN A 130 -7.75 -6.72 -3.76
N VAL A 131 -7.53 -5.53 -4.30
CA VAL A 131 -8.34 -4.93 -5.38
C VAL A 131 -7.45 -4.76 -6.61
N GLY A 132 -7.75 -5.51 -7.66
CA GLY A 132 -7.06 -5.37 -8.94
C GLY A 132 -6.09 -6.50 -9.28
N PHE A 133 -6.06 -7.61 -8.53
CA PHE A 133 -5.14 -8.69 -8.83
C PHE A 133 -5.32 -9.24 -10.25
N GLN A 134 -4.23 -9.74 -10.81
CA GLN A 134 -4.22 -10.33 -12.13
C GLN A 134 -3.62 -11.73 -12.05
N THR A 135 -4.38 -12.73 -12.50
CA THR A 135 -4.03 -14.15 -12.33
C THR A 135 -2.68 -14.55 -12.91
N TYR A 136 -2.21 -13.86 -13.95
CA TYR A 136 -0.92 -14.15 -14.57
C TYR A 136 0.29 -13.54 -13.86
N TYR A 137 0.06 -12.73 -12.79
CA TYR A 137 1.12 -12.24 -11.91
C TYR A 137 1.20 -12.99 -10.59
N ASN A 138 0.22 -13.85 -10.30
CA ASN A 138 0.14 -14.60 -9.05
C ASN A 138 0.16 -16.10 -9.33
N SER A 139 0.87 -16.86 -8.51
CA SER A 139 0.88 -18.32 -8.61
C SER A 139 -0.48 -18.90 -8.18
N GLN A 140 -0.78 -20.13 -8.60
CA GLN A 140 -1.99 -20.80 -8.13
C GLN A 140 -1.95 -21.04 -6.62
N GLU A 141 -0.76 -21.27 -6.06
CA GLU A 141 -0.56 -21.48 -4.62
C GLU A 141 -0.92 -20.21 -3.82
N GLU A 142 -0.58 -19.02 -4.33
CA GLU A 142 -0.96 -17.75 -3.72
C GLU A 142 -2.47 -17.51 -3.78
N ILE A 143 -3.11 -17.82 -4.92
CA ILE A 143 -4.57 -17.73 -5.07
C ILE A 143 -5.27 -18.68 -4.08
N ASP A 144 -4.80 -19.94 -4.00
CA ASP A 144 -5.35 -20.92 -3.06
C ASP A 144 -5.10 -20.51 -1.59
N LEU A 145 -4.03 -19.77 -1.32
CA LEU A 145 -3.72 -19.27 0.02
C LEU A 145 -4.68 -18.14 0.44
N ILE A 146 -5.00 -17.22 -0.45
CA ILE A 146 -6.04 -16.18 -0.22
C ILE A 146 -7.35 -16.85 0.20
N ASP A 147 -7.80 -17.86 -0.54
CA ASP A 147 -9.03 -18.59 -0.23
C ASP A 147 -8.95 -19.31 1.13
N LYS A 148 -7.82 -19.96 1.44
CA LYS A 148 -7.62 -20.67 2.73
C LYS A 148 -7.58 -19.74 3.94
N LEU A 149 -7.08 -18.52 3.75
CA LEU A 149 -7.05 -17.50 4.80
C LEU A 149 -8.37 -16.72 4.91
N PHE A 150 -9.34 -17.01 4.05
CA PHE A 150 -10.61 -16.30 3.96
C PHE A 150 -10.44 -14.79 3.69
N PHE A 151 -9.42 -14.43 2.93
CA PHE A 151 -9.19 -13.07 2.49
C PHE A 151 -9.96 -12.77 1.21
N ASP A 152 -10.25 -11.51 0.98
CA ASP A 152 -10.99 -11.07 -0.20
C ASP A 152 -10.02 -10.70 -1.33
N ALA A 153 -10.35 -11.13 -2.54
CA ALA A 153 -9.57 -10.77 -3.73
C ALA A 153 -10.50 -10.47 -4.91
N TYR A 154 -10.36 -9.28 -5.46
CA TYR A 154 -11.16 -8.78 -6.57
C TYR A 154 -10.28 -8.62 -7.80
N ARG A 155 -10.62 -9.33 -8.89
CA ARG A 155 -9.85 -9.25 -10.13
C ARG A 155 -10.01 -7.88 -10.79
N LEU A 156 -8.94 -7.42 -11.43
CA LEU A 156 -8.96 -6.16 -12.19
C LEU A 156 -10.18 -6.05 -13.12
N GLY A 157 -10.47 -7.07 -13.92
CA GLY A 157 -11.59 -7.04 -14.86
C GLY A 157 -12.97 -6.98 -14.20
N GLU A 158 -13.11 -7.51 -13.00
CA GLU A 158 -14.34 -7.41 -12.21
C GLU A 158 -14.58 -5.98 -11.75
N ILE A 159 -13.59 -5.36 -11.15
CA ILE A 159 -13.66 -3.97 -10.68
C ILE A 159 -13.84 -2.99 -11.85
N SER A 160 -13.07 -3.15 -12.93
CA SER A 160 -13.20 -2.29 -14.11
C SER A 160 -14.56 -2.37 -14.78
N ASN A 161 -15.23 -3.54 -14.71
CA ASN A 161 -16.60 -3.67 -15.22
C ASN A 161 -17.65 -3.04 -14.29
N ASN A 162 -17.40 -3.00 -13.00
CA ASN A 162 -18.31 -2.43 -12.01
C ASN A 162 -17.51 -1.87 -10.80
N ILE A 163 -17.06 -0.66 -10.92
CA ILE A 163 -16.26 0.01 -9.87
C ILE A 163 -17.01 0.11 -8.52
N ALA A 164 -18.33 0.09 -8.52
CA ALA A 164 -19.13 0.18 -7.29
C ALA A 164 -18.91 -1.01 -6.33
N ILE A 165 -18.37 -2.13 -6.80
CA ILE A 165 -18.02 -3.28 -5.96
C ILE A 165 -16.92 -2.91 -4.96
N SER A 166 -16.04 -1.97 -5.30
CA SER A 166 -14.94 -1.55 -4.43
C SER A 166 -15.40 -0.69 -3.23
N GLU A 167 -16.55 -0.01 -3.34
CA GLU A 167 -17.00 0.93 -2.31
C GLU A 167 -17.16 0.29 -0.92
N PRO A 168 -17.85 -0.85 -0.72
CA PRO A 168 -17.93 -1.46 0.60
C PRO A 168 -16.57 -1.93 1.13
N VAL A 169 -15.64 -2.32 0.25
CA VAL A 169 -14.29 -2.74 0.63
C VAL A 169 -13.51 -1.58 1.24
N PHE A 170 -13.56 -0.41 0.60
CA PHE A 170 -12.87 0.79 1.10
C PHE A 170 -13.55 1.43 2.30
N ARG A 171 -14.87 1.31 2.43
CA ARG A 171 -15.62 1.89 3.55
C ARG A 171 -15.16 1.36 4.90
N ASP A 172 -14.81 0.09 4.96
CA ASP A 172 -14.42 -0.59 6.19
C ASP A 172 -12.89 -0.67 6.36
N ALA A 173 -12.11 -0.06 5.44
CA ALA A 173 -10.67 -0.08 5.48
C ALA A 173 -10.09 0.84 6.58
N ASP A 174 -9.19 0.31 7.40
CA ASP A 174 -8.36 1.08 8.32
C ASP A 174 -7.05 1.54 7.66
N LEU A 175 -6.52 0.74 6.74
CA LEU A 175 -5.29 1.00 6.00
C LEU A 175 -5.47 0.65 4.53
N VAL A 176 -5.16 1.58 3.66
CA VAL A 176 -5.14 1.38 2.20
C VAL A 176 -3.72 1.53 1.69
N SER A 177 -3.23 0.53 0.96
CA SER A 177 -1.96 0.54 0.24
C SER A 177 -2.22 0.56 -1.26
N ILE A 178 -1.50 1.38 -2.01
CA ILE A 178 -1.64 1.47 -3.47
C ILE A 178 -0.27 1.25 -4.10
N ASP A 179 -0.13 0.16 -4.87
CA ASP A 179 1.04 -0.03 -5.72
C ASP A 179 0.77 0.55 -7.12
N LEU A 180 1.67 1.41 -7.59
CA LEU A 180 1.55 2.00 -8.92
C LEU A 180 1.68 0.98 -10.06
N THR A 181 2.14 -0.24 -9.80
CA THR A 181 2.12 -1.33 -10.79
C THR A 181 0.71 -1.85 -11.07
N SER A 182 -0.27 -1.54 -10.23
CA SER A 182 -1.69 -1.81 -10.48
C SER A 182 -2.29 -0.87 -11.53
N VAL A 183 -1.63 0.26 -11.81
CA VAL A 183 -2.09 1.30 -12.75
C VAL A 183 -1.33 1.15 -14.06
N LYS A 184 -2.02 1.32 -15.19
CA LYS A 184 -1.36 1.32 -16.52
C LYS A 184 -0.20 2.31 -16.55
N SER A 185 0.94 1.89 -17.10
CA SER A 185 2.11 2.76 -17.23
C SER A 185 1.85 4.02 -18.07
N SER A 186 0.90 3.97 -19.01
CA SER A 186 0.46 5.15 -19.75
C SER A 186 -0.15 6.25 -18.85
N ASP A 187 -0.74 5.86 -17.74
CA ASP A 187 -1.48 6.75 -16.86
C ASP A 187 -0.66 7.10 -15.61
N SER A 188 0.05 6.14 -15.04
CA SER A 188 0.90 6.34 -13.86
C SER A 188 2.25 6.97 -14.18
N GLY A 189 2.72 6.88 -15.42
CA GLY A 189 4.10 7.24 -15.79
C GLY A 189 5.16 6.25 -15.28
N ASN A 190 4.78 5.21 -14.57
CA ASN A 190 5.70 4.18 -14.10
C ASN A 190 6.11 3.26 -15.25
N ASN A 191 7.41 3.21 -15.57
CA ASN A 191 7.94 2.39 -16.66
C ASN A 191 8.85 1.26 -16.18
N ASN A 192 8.99 1.07 -14.87
CA ASN A 192 9.83 0.03 -14.31
C ASN A 192 9.21 -0.55 -13.01
N PRO A 193 8.53 -1.72 -13.10
CA PRO A 193 8.22 -2.46 -14.33
C PRO A 193 7.16 -1.76 -15.20
N PHE A 194 7.21 -2.00 -16.51
CA PHE A 194 6.17 -1.54 -17.42
C PHE A 194 4.92 -2.40 -17.27
N THR A 195 3.78 -1.76 -17.00
CA THR A 195 2.49 -2.43 -16.80
C THR A 195 1.52 -2.01 -17.91
N PRO A 196 1.30 -2.86 -18.93
CA PRO A 196 0.42 -2.52 -20.04
C PRO A 196 -1.07 -2.63 -19.68
N ASN A 197 -1.41 -3.47 -18.71
CA ASN A 197 -2.77 -3.74 -18.27
C ASN A 197 -2.92 -3.47 -16.77
N GLY A 198 -3.78 -2.55 -16.42
CA GLY A 198 -4.02 -2.10 -15.04
C GLY A 198 -5.20 -1.14 -15.01
N PHE A 199 -5.48 -0.58 -13.87
CA PHE A 199 -6.43 0.51 -13.75
C PHE A 199 -5.99 1.70 -14.60
N ASN A 200 -6.94 2.43 -15.16
CA ASN A 200 -6.65 3.72 -15.76
C ASN A 200 -6.71 4.83 -14.69
N GLY A 201 -6.20 6.03 -15.03
CA GLY A 201 -6.14 7.15 -14.09
C GLY A 201 -7.52 7.58 -13.57
N GLN A 202 -8.59 7.37 -14.34
CA GLN A 202 -9.95 7.71 -13.91
C GLN A 202 -10.52 6.67 -12.93
N GLU A 203 -10.16 5.40 -13.07
CA GLU A 203 -10.60 4.34 -12.14
C GLU A 203 -9.92 4.42 -10.79
N ILE A 204 -8.68 4.94 -10.75
CA ILE A 204 -7.91 5.02 -9.50
C ILE A 204 -8.17 6.31 -8.71
N CYS A 205 -8.69 7.35 -9.34
CA CYS A 205 -9.08 8.61 -8.72
C CYS A 205 -10.54 8.67 -8.33
#